data_dfff95fd5d82a96043040691babb15cf
#
_entry.id   dfff95fd5d82a96043040691babb15cf
#
_cell.length_a   1.000
_cell.length_b   1.000
_cell.length_c   1.000
_cell.angle_alpha   90.00
_cell.angle_beta   90.00
_cell.angle_gamma   90.00
#
_symmetry.space_group_name_H-M   'P 1'
#
loop_
_entity.id
_entity.type
_entity.pdbx_description
1 polymer ?
#
loop_
_entity_poly.entity_id
_entity_poly.type
_entity_poly.pdbx_seq_one_letter_code
_entity_poly.pdbx_strand_id
1 'polypeptide(L)'
;FNYNIGNLIKILKDNKVIDNGGGHNMAAGFTIKKNNIKILDDFIQKDYSIKFSNSNSNSNYEYDLEISSSAINNNFINEINKLGPFGNGNSLPTFFFKDLKIIKTNILNEKHITVIFKPKVGSSIKSICFNCMNTKIAEHLLSYRKNINIIAQINENIWNNKKTLQLNIKDVFL
;
A
#
# COMPACT_ATOMS: atom_id res chain seq x y z
N PHE A 1 -8.55 8.37 5.39
CA PHE A 1 -9.94 7.92 5.45
C PHE A 1 -10.25 7.48 6.88
N ASN A 2 -11.18 8.18 7.55
CA ASN A 2 -11.53 7.90 8.95
C ASN A 2 -12.90 7.18 9.00
N TYR A 3 -12.99 5.97 8.41
CA TYR A 3 -14.18 5.13 8.51
C TYR A 3 -14.17 4.36 9.82
N ASN A 4 -15.07 4.72 10.73
CA ASN A 4 -15.15 4.09 12.06
C ASN A 4 -15.83 2.72 11.97
N ILE A 5 -15.03 1.66 11.89
CA ILE A 5 -15.51 0.28 11.78
C ILE A 5 -16.26 -0.15 13.04
N GLY A 6 -15.79 0.24 14.24
CA GLY A 6 -16.47 -0.09 15.49
C GLY A 6 -17.88 0.46 15.56
N ASN A 7 -18.10 1.69 15.09
CA ASN A 7 -19.43 2.28 15.02
C ASN A 7 -20.33 1.57 14.00
N LEU A 8 -19.78 1.16 12.84
CA LEU A 8 -20.50 0.35 11.86
C LEU A 8 -21.00 -0.96 12.49
N ILE A 9 -20.14 -1.68 13.20
CA ILE A 9 -20.50 -2.93 13.85
C ILE A 9 -21.61 -2.75 14.88
N LYS A 10 -21.59 -1.63 15.62
CA LYS A 10 -22.68 -1.29 16.55
C LYS A 10 -24.02 -1.12 15.81
N ILE A 11 -24.02 -0.34 14.73
CA ILE A 11 -25.22 -0.10 13.90
C ILE A 11 -25.74 -1.42 13.30
N LEU A 12 -24.86 -2.28 12.78
CA LEU A 12 -25.22 -3.58 12.23
C LEU A 12 -25.84 -4.52 13.27
N LYS A 13 -25.35 -4.48 14.52
CA LYS A 13 -25.91 -5.23 15.63
C LYS A 13 -27.29 -4.71 16.03
N ASP A 14 -27.46 -3.40 16.16
CA ASP A 14 -28.71 -2.75 16.50
C ASP A 14 -29.80 -3.04 15.44
N ASN A 15 -29.40 -3.13 14.17
CA ASN A 15 -30.28 -3.52 13.04
C ASN A 15 -30.45 -5.05 12.87
N LYS A 16 -29.88 -5.87 13.76
CA LYS A 16 -29.96 -7.35 13.72
C LYS A 16 -29.43 -7.97 12.43
N VAL A 17 -28.54 -7.29 11.74
CA VAL A 17 -27.85 -7.81 10.54
C VAL A 17 -26.78 -8.82 10.95
N ILE A 18 -26.12 -8.56 12.09
CA ILE A 18 -25.16 -9.46 12.72
C ILE A 18 -25.66 -9.95 14.07
N ASP A 19 -25.23 -11.14 14.49
CA ASP A 19 -25.65 -11.74 15.75
C ASP A 19 -24.90 -11.12 16.94
N ASN A 20 -23.62 -10.92 16.80
CA ASN A 20 -22.75 -10.30 17.80
C ASN A 20 -21.54 -9.63 17.14
N GLY A 21 -20.93 -8.68 17.82
CA GLY A 21 -19.75 -8.01 17.33
C GLY A 21 -19.31 -6.87 18.23
N GLY A 22 -18.09 -6.42 18.03
CA GLY A 22 -17.49 -5.29 18.73
C GLY A 22 -16.13 -4.96 18.16
N GLY A 23 -15.58 -3.82 18.55
CA GLY A 23 -14.28 -3.38 18.08
C GLY A 23 -14.03 -1.90 18.37
N HIS A 24 -12.99 -1.41 17.72
CA HIS A 24 -12.52 -0.03 17.79
C HIS A 24 -12.64 0.65 16.42
N ASN A 25 -12.28 1.91 16.35
CA ASN A 25 -12.35 2.69 15.11
C ASN A 25 -11.68 2.03 13.90
N MET A 26 -10.57 1.32 14.13
CA MET A 26 -9.70 0.77 13.07
C MET A 26 -9.87 -0.73 12.84
N ALA A 27 -10.47 -1.46 13.81
CA ALA A 27 -10.64 -2.91 13.70
C ALA A 27 -11.84 -3.37 14.52
N ALA A 28 -12.61 -4.30 13.96
CA ALA A 28 -13.74 -4.91 14.63
C ALA A 28 -13.94 -6.35 14.18
N GLY A 29 -14.57 -7.15 15.03
CA GLY A 29 -14.97 -8.52 14.74
C GLY A 29 -16.47 -8.70 14.93
N PHE A 30 -17.06 -9.66 14.22
CA PHE A 30 -18.48 -9.96 14.33
C PHE A 30 -18.79 -11.40 13.96
N THR A 31 -19.96 -11.86 14.39
CA THR A 31 -20.55 -13.14 14.01
C THR A 31 -21.81 -12.86 13.19
N ILE A 32 -21.96 -13.56 12.07
CA ILE A 32 -23.07 -13.37 11.14
C ILE A 32 -23.59 -14.72 10.64
N LYS A 33 -24.89 -14.82 10.44
CA LYS A 33 -25.50 -15.96 9.76
C LYS A 33 -25.23 -15.91 8.26
N LYS A 34 -24.96 -17.05 7.65
CA LYS A 34 -24.66 -17.16 6.21
C LYS A 34 -25.70 -16.43 5.31
N ASN A 35 -26.95 -16.51 5.67
CA ASN A 35 -28.06 -15.89 4.93
C ASN A 35 -28.03 -14.35 4.97
N ASN A 36 -27.37 -13.76 5.97
CA ASN A 36 -27.30 -12.31 6.15
C ASN A 36 -26.08 -11.67 5.46
N ILE A 37 -25.19 -12.46 4.85
CA ILE A 37 -23.96 -11.95 4.23
C ILE A 37 -24.29 -10.92 3.13
N LYS A 38 -25.29 -11.19 2.30
CA LYS A 38 -25.70 -10.26 1.25
C LYS A 38 -26.29 -8.97 1.81
N ILE A 39 -27.08 -9.08 2.89
CA ILE A 39 -27.66 -7.91 3.59
C ILE A 39 -26.53 -7.05 4.19
N LEU A 40 -25.49 -7.67 4.73
CA LEU A 40 -24.32 -6.99 5.24
C LEU A 40 -23.58 -6.24 4.13
N ASP A 41 -23.34 -6.89 2.99
CA ASP A 41 -22.66 -6.27 1.85
C ASP A 41 -23.44 -5.04 1.34
N ASP A 42 -24.73 -5.21 1.07
CA ASP A 42 -25.60 -4.11 0.63
C ASP A 42 -25.61 -2.95 1.65
N PHE A 43 -25.61 -3.26 2.94
CA PHE A 43 -25.59 -2.27 4.00
C PHE A 43 -24.26 -1.47 4.00
N ILE A 44 -23.13 -2.17 3.91
CA ILE A 44 -21.80 -1.54 3.88
C ILE A 44 -21.67 -0.64 2.65
N GLN A 45 -22.06 -1.12 1.47
CA GLN A 45 -21.99 -0.34 0.23
C GLN A 45 -22.84 0.94 0.33
N LYS A 46 -24.04 0.84 0.88
CA LYS A 46 -24.91 2.00 1.08
C LYS A 46 -24.35 2.99 2.09
N ASP A 47 -23.90 2.52 3.25
CA ASP A 47 -23.33 3.38 4.31
C ASP A 47 -22.06 4.09 3.81
N TYR A 48 -21.20 3.36 3.09
CA TYR A 48 -20.00 3.92 2.47
C TYR A 48 -20.35 4.99 1.44
N SER A 49 -21.29 4.71 0.53
CA SER A 49 -21.69 5.67 -0.50
C SER A 49 -22.27 6.94 0.10
N ILE A 50 -23.09 6.87 1.15
CA ILE A 50 -23.68 8.04 1.82
C ILE A 50 -22.57 8.87 2.49
N LYS A 51 -21.63 8.25 3.18
CA LYS A 51 -20.57 8.96 3.92
C LYS A 51 -19.51 9.59 3.01
N PHE A 52 -19.29 9.02 1.84
CA PHE A 52 -18.20 9.41 0.94
C PHE A 52 -18.65 9.91 -0.44
N SER A 53 -19.96 10.03 -0.70
CA SER A 53 -20.50 10.56 -1.97
C SER A 53 -20.02 11.97 -2.32
N ASN A 54 -19.63 12.77 -1.34
CA ASN A 54 -19.13 14.14 -1.52
C ASN A 54 -17.61 14.26 -1.32
N SER A 55 -16.92 13.21 -0.99
CA SER A 55 -15.47 13.26 -0.96
C SER A 55 -14.96 13.16 -2.39
N ASN A 56 -14.68 14.31 -3.02
CA ASN A 56 -13.69 14.33 -4.09
C ASN A 56 -12.46 13.65 -3.52
N SER A 57 -12.28 12.39 -3.85
CA SER A 57 -11.09 11.64 -3.50
C SER A 57 -9.94 12.13 -4.36
N ASN A 58 -9.52 13.37 -4.14
CA ASN A 58 -8.14 13.70 -4.37
C ASN A 58 -7.39 12.82 -3.37
N SER A 59 -6.97 11.66 -3.82
CA SER A 59 -6.06 10.82 -3.08
C SER A 59 -4.78 11.62 -2.90
N ASN A 60 -4.72 12.39 -1.81
CA ASN A 60 -3.49 13.01 -1.39
C ASN A 60 -2.58 11.86 -0.97
N TYR A 61 -1.57 11.62 -1.76
CA TYR A 61 -0.54 10.64 -1.44
C TYR A 61 0.45 11.31 -0.50
N GLU A 62 0.58 10.75 0.67
CA GLU A 62 1.52 11.22 1.67
C GLU A 62 2.82 10.44 1.52
N TYR A 63 3.92 11.16 1.48
CA TYR A 63 5.27 10.60 1.56
C TYR A 63 6.13 11.50 2.46
N ASP A 64 7.11 10.91 3.10
CA ASP A 64 7.92 11.63 4.07
C ASP A 64 8.98 12.51 3.39
N LEU A 65 9.58 12.03 2.30
CA LEU A 65 10.62 12.76 1.59
C LEU A 65 10.73 12.35 0.12
N GLU A 66 11.01 13.33 -0.76
CA GLU A 66 11.46 13.06 -2.12
C GLU A 66 12.97 12.81 -2.12
N ILE A 67 13.39 11.68 -2.67
CA ILE A 67 14.80 11.32 -2.73
C ILE A 67 15.22 10.85 -4.12
N SER A 68 16.48 11.11 -4.45
CA SER A 68 17.13 10.51 -5.61
C SER A 68 17.50 9.05 -5.30
N SER A 69 17.44 8.22 -6.31
CA SER A 69 17.89 6.82 -6.20
C SER A 69 19.36 6.66 -5.80
N SER A 70 20.21 7.65 -6.11
CA SER A 70 21.62 7.67 -5.68
C SER A 70 21.79 7.84 -4.18
N ALA A 71 20.77 8.33 -3.47
CA ALA A 71 20.78 8.42 -2.00
C ALA A 71 20.60 7.06 -1.32
N ILE A 72 20.13 6.03 -2.05
CA ILE A 72 19.91 4.70 -1.50
C ILE A 72 21.23 3.98 -1.31
N ASN A 73 21.74 3.99 -0.10
CA ASN A 73 22.96 3.30 0.31
C ASN A 73 22.85 2.83 1.77
N ASN A 74 23.82 2.04 2.21
CA ASN A 74 23.80 1.48 3.57
C ASN A 74 23.84 2.56 4.66
N ASN A 75 24.53 3.67 4.45
CA ASN A 75 24.58 4.75 5.43
C ASN A 75 23.20 5.39 5.60
N PHE A 76 22.51 5.66 4.50
CA PHE A 76 21.16 6.21 4.54
C PHE A 76 20.18 5.26 5.27
N ILE A 77 20.26 3.95 5.01
CA ILE A 77 19.45 2.96 5.72
C ILE A 77 19.78 2.93 7.21
N ASN A 78 21.03 3.02 7.58
CA ASN A 78 21.43 3.08 8.99
C ASN A 78 20.85 4.31 9.70
N GLU A 79 20.78 5.46 9.03
CA GLU A 79 20.13 6.66 9.58
C GLU A 79 18.62 6.49 9.71
N ILE A 80 17.95 5.89 8.70
CA ILE A 80 16.53 5.56 8.79
C ILE A 80 16.27 4.62 9.98
N ASN A 81 17.09 3.59 10.16
CA ASN A 81 16.89 2.62 11.23
C ASN A 81 16.99 3.22 12.64
N LYS A 82 17.65 4.37 12.82
CA LYS A 82 17.68 5.10 14.09
C LYS A 82 16.31 5.71 14.46
N LEU A 83 15.41 5.88 13.50
CA LEU A 83 14.04 6.35 13.73
C LEU A 83 13.13 5.25 14.30
N GLY A 84 13.60 4.00 14.29
CA GLY A 84 12.87 2.84 14.83
C GLY A 84 12.79 2.82 16.37
N PRO A 85 12.04 1.88 16.93
CA PRO A 85 11.41 0.75 16.24
C PRO A 85 10.18 1.17 15.42
N PHE A 86 10.03 0.57 14.24
CA PHE A 86 8.86 0.80 13.38
C PHE A 86 7.72 -0.15 13.75
N GLY A 87 6.49 0.36 13.65
CA GLY A 87 5.30 -0.38 13.98
C GLY A 87 4.04 0.48 13.97
N ASN A 88 3.05 0.11 14.76
CA ASN A 88 1.82 0.90 14.87
C ASN A 88 2.12 2.27 15.50
N GLY A 89 1.75 3.35 14.82
CA GLY A 89 2.03 4.74 15.26
C GLY A 89 3.41 5.29 14.85
N ASN A 90 4.32 4.44 14.35
CA ASN A 90 5.61 4.85 13.78
C ASN A 90 5.91 4.00 12.55
N SER A 91 5.35 4.36 11.41
CA SER A 91 5.51 3.59 10.18
C SER A 91 6.90 3.76 9.58
N LEU A 92 7.35 2.73 8.86
CA LEU A 92 8.58 2.85 8.07
C LEU A 92 8.42 3.98 7.05
N PRO A 93 9.39 4.90 6.93
CA PRO A 93 9.30 6.04 6.03
C PRO A 93 9.02 5.64 4.57
N THR A 94 8.20 6.46 3.93
CA THR A 94 7.85 6.34 2.51
C THR A 94 8.55 7.45 1.72
N PHE A 95 9.11 7.08 0.59
CA PHE A 95 9.89 7.98 -0.25
C PHE A 95 9.26 8.12 -1.63
N PHE A 96 9.30 9.34 -2.15
CA PHE A 96 8.89 9.62 -3.51
C PHE A 96 10.11 9.62 -4.45
N PHE A 97 10.02 8.85 -5.53
CA PHE A 97 11.04 8.73 -6.57
C PHE A 97 10.47 9.19 -7.91
N LYS A 98 11.15 10.12 -8.56
CA LYS A 98 10.73 10.67 -9.86
C LYS A 98 11.46 10.02 -11.04
N ASP A 99 10.79 10.06 -12.19
CA ASP A 99 11.36 9.79 -13.52
C ASP A 99 12.10 8.45 -13.62
N LEU A 100 11.53 7.40 -13.07
CA LEU A 100 12.09 6.06 -13.15
C LEU A 100 11.68 5.37 -14.46
N LYS A 101 12.64 4.92 -15.24
CA LYS A 101 12.37 4.09 -16.42
C LYS A 101 12.30 2.62 -16.02
N ILE A 102 11.24 1.94 -16.43
CA ILE A 102 11.11 0.49 -16.26
C ILE A 102 12.04 -0.20 -17.27
N ILE A 103 12.96 -1.04 -16.77
CA ILE A 103 13.83 -1.88 -17.60
C ILE A 103 13.25 -3.27 -17.76
N LYS A 104 12.80 -3.85 -16.65
CA LYS A 104 12.31 -5.22 -16.60
C LYS A 104 11.24 -5.37 -15.54
N THR A 105 10.20 -6.12 -15.88
CA THR A 105 9.16 -6.56 -14.94
C THR A 105 9.05 -8.08 -15.01
N ASN A 106 8.76 -8.71 -13.87
CA ASN A 106 8.36 -10.11 -13.82
C ASN A 106 7.20 -10.25 -12.84
N ILE A 107 6.25 -11.08 -13.19
CA ILE A 107 5.15 -11.48 -12.30
C ILE A 107 5.63 -12.64 -11.44
N LEU A 108 5.42 -12.54 -10.15
CA LEU A 108 5.79 -13.55 -9.16
C LEU A 108 4.53 -14.11 -8.49
N ASN A 109 4.37 -15.42 -8.55
CA ASN A 109 3.26 -16.17 -7.94
C ASN A 109 1.87 -15.61 -8.32
N GLU A 110 1.72 -15.05 -9.53
CA GLU A 110 0.47 -14.46 -10.05
C GLU A 110 -0.12 -13.34 -9.17
N LYS A 111 0.63 -12.84 -8.20
CA LYS A 111 0.17 -11.86 -7.19
C LYS A 111 1.05 -10.63 -7.08
N HIS A 112 2.34 -10.78 -7.30
CA HIS A 112 3.33 -9.74 -7.07
C HIS A 112 4.02 -9.36 -8.36
N ILE A 113 4.53 -8.14 -8.45
CA ILE A 113 5.34 -7.69 -9.58
C ILE A 113 6.71 -7.26 -9.08
N THR A 114 7.76 -7.85 -9.61
CA THR A 114 9.12 -7.36 -9.42
C THR A 114 9.49 -6.46 -10.58
N VAL A 115 10.16 -5.35 -10.28
CA VAL A 115 10.54 -4.34 -11.26
C VAL A 115 12.00 -3.97 -11.09
N ILE A 116 12.69 -3.80 -12.21
CA ILE A 116 14.00 -3.16 -12.23
C ILE A 116 13.81 -1.77 -12.86
N PHE A 117 14.07 -0.74 -12.08
CA PHE A 117 14.06 0.63 -12.54
C PHE A 117 15.46 1.10 -12.89
N LYS A 118 15.55 1.94 -13.95
CA LYS A 118 16.71 2.75 -14.29
C LYS A 118 16.37 4.20 -14.02
N PRO A 119 17.00 4.85 -13.03
CA PRO A 119 16.90 6.28 -12.83
C PRO A 119 17.71 7.03 -13.90
N LYS A 120 17.47 8.34 -14.05
CA LYS A 120 18.28 9.21 -14.92
C LYS A 120 19.77 9.19 -14.53
N VAL A 121 20.03 9.16 -13.23
CA VAL A 121 21.39 9.14 -12.65
C VAL A 121 21.46 8.03 -11.60
N GLY A 122 22.58 7.28 -11.61
CA GLY A 122 22.81 6.21 -10.64
C GLY A 122 22.56 4.79 -11.18
N SER A 123 22.64 3.83 -10.27
CA SER A 123 22.49 2.40 -10.59
C SER A 123 21.03 1.99 -10.69
N SER A 124 20.77 0.89 -11.39
CA SER A 124 19.44 0.28 -11.44
C SER A 124 19.00 -0.20 -10.06
N ILE A 125 17.70 -0.07 -9.78
CA ILE A 125 17.12 -0.40 -8.48
C ILE A 125 16.16 -1.57 -8.64
N LYS A 126 16.33 -2.58 -7.82
CA LYS A 126 15.36 -3.68 -7.69
C LYS A 126 14.19 -3.23 -6.83
N SER A 127 12.99 -3.55 -7.25
CA SER A 127 11.76 -3.17 -6.58
C SER A 127 10.77 -4.32 -6.61
N ILE A 128 9.85 -4.32 -5.67
CA ILE A 128 8.74 -5.27 -5.62
C ILE A 128 7.44 -4.54 -5.27
N CYS A 129 6.37 -4.94 -5.89
CA CYS A 129 5.01 -4.55 -5.53
C CYS A 129 4.26 -5.80 -5.09
N PHE A 130 3.92 -5.87 -3.81
CA PHE A 130 3.21 -7.02 -3.25
C PHE A 130 1.70 -6.92 -3.51
N ASN A 131 1.09 -8.06 -3.87
CA ASN A 131 -0.36 -8.23 -4.07
C ASN A 131 -0.99 -7.16 -4.98
N CYS A 132 -0.25 -6.69 -5.97
CA CYS A 132 -0.70 -5.61 -6.84
C CYS A 132 -1.34 -6.07 -8.14
N MET A 133 -1.36 -7.37 -8.44
CA MET A 133 -2.05 -7.88 -9.63
C MET A 133 -3.54 -7.48 -9.62
N ASN A 134 -4.08 -7.21 -10.80
CA ASN A 134 -5.45 -6.72 -11.00
C ASN A 134 -5.74 -5.34 -10.39
N THR A 135 -4.72 -4.53 -10.20
CA THR A 135 -4.84 -3.13 -9.77
C THR A 135 -4.30 -2.17 -10.83
N LYS A 136 -4.67 -0.89 -10.74
CA LYS A 136 -4.09 0.16 -11.59
C LYS A 136 -2.57 0.26 -11.49
N ILE A 137 -2.00 -0.05 -10.32
CA ILE A 137 -0.55 -0.11 -10.13
C ILE A 137 0.07 -1.14 -11.08
N ALA A 138 -0.52 -2.34 -11.18
CA ALA A 138 -0.02 -3.36 -12.09
C ALA A 138 -0.06 -2.91 -13.55
N GLU A 139 -1.14 -2.25 -13.99
CA GLU A 139 -1.26 -1.72 -15.34
C GLU A 139 -0.12 -0.75 -15.66
N HIS A 140 0.20 0.16 -14.75
CA HIS A 140 1.31 1.09 -14.92
C HIS A 140 2.67 0.39 -14.94
N LEU A 141 2.91 -0.56 -14.03
CA LEU A 141 4.17 -1.29 -13.94
C LEU A 141 4.42 -2.20 -15.15
N LEU A 142 3.37 -2.71 -15.79
CA LEU A 142 3.46 -3.61 -16.95
C LEU A 142 3.46 -2.85 -18.30
N SER A 143 3.20 -1.55 -18.30
CA SER A 143 3.04 -0.76 -19.54
C SER A 143 4.33 -0.42 -20.30
N TYR A 144 5.50 -0.54 -19.69
CA TYR A 144 6.87 -0.32 -20.25
C TYR A 144 7.15 1.02 -20.98
N ARG A 145 6.14 1.86 -21.22
CA ARG A 145 6.22 2.90 -22.23
C ARG A 145 6.61 4.30 -21.74
N LYS A 146 6.62 4.53 -20.42
CA LYS A 146 6.87 5.88 -19.87
C LYS A 146 7.77 5.81 -18.65
N ASN A 147 8.45 6.92 -18.38
CA ASN A 147 8.99 7.15 -17.06
C ASN A 147 7.83 7.28 -16.10
N ILE A 148 7.96 6.70 -14.92
CA ILE A 148 6.96 6.72 -13.86
C ILE A 148 7.55 7.27 -12.58
N ASN A 149 6.67 7.80 -11.75
CA ASN A 149 7.00 8.20 -10.40
C ASN A 149 6.43 7.15 -9.45
N ILE A 150 7.10 6.86 -8.35
CA ILE A 150 6.63 5.90 -7.38
C ILE A 150 6.75 6.42 -5.95
N ILE A 151 5.85 5.96 -5.09
CA ILE A 151 6.03 6.00 -3.65
C ILE A 151 6.45 4.60 -3.21
N ALA A 152 7.53 4.52 -2.46
CA ALA A 152 8.07 3.25 -2.01
C ALA A 152 8.76 3.36 -0.65
N GLN A 153 8.80 2.25 0.07
CA GLN A 153 9.65 2.06 1.24
C GLN A 153 10.95 1.38 0.81
N ILE A 154 12.04 1.67 1.50
CA ILE A 154 13.33 1.01 1.26
C ILE A 154 13.46 -0.12 2.27
N ASN A 155 13.61 -1.34 1.77
CA ASN A 155 13.75 -2.54 2.59
C ASN A 155 15.06 -3.26 2.30
N GLU A 156 15.59 -3.92 3.30
CA GLU A 156 16.69 -4.85 3.14
C GLU A 156 16.14 -6.24 2.76
N ASN A 157 16.58 -6.75 1.63
CA ASN A 157 16.29 -8.11 1.20
C ASN A 157 17.50 -8.99 1.44
N ILE A 158 17.34 -10.04 2.25
CA ILE A 158 18.40 -11.02 2.54
C ILE A 158 18.07 -12.30 1.77
N TRP A 159 18.90 -12.63 0.80
CA TRP A 159 18.78 -13.84 0.02
C TRP A 159 20.14 -14.53 -0.09
N ASN A 160 20.22 -15.82 0.25
CA ASN A 160 21.46 -16.61 0.27
C ASN A 160 22.59 -15.88 1.01
N ASN A 161 22.35 -15.39 2.22
CA ASN A 161 23.28 -14.59 3.05
C ASN A 161 23.79 -13.31 2.39
N LYS A 162 23.18 -12.89 1.27
CA LYS A 162 23.52 -11.66 0.59
C LYS A 162 22.44 -10.60 0.87
N LYS A 163 22.86 -9.51 1.50
CA LYS A 163 22.00 -8.37 1.81
C LYS A 163 21.97 -7.41 0.62
N THR A 164 20.77 -7.08 0.15
CA THR A 164 20.58 -6.11 -0.93
C THR A 164 19.45 -5.16 -0.57
N LEU A 165 19.56 -3.91 -1.01
CA LEU A 165 18.48 -2.94 -0.86
C LEU A 165 17.46 -3.10 -1.99
N GLN A 166 16.18 -3.05 -1.64
CA GLN A 166 15.05 -3.21 -2.54
C GLN A 166 13.95 -2.20 -2.18
N LEU A 167 13.29 -1.65 -3.19
CA LEU A 167 12.10 -0.82 -2.98
C LEU A 167 10.85 -1.69 -2.86
N ASN A 168 10.05 -1.42 -1.84
CA ASN A 168 8.69 -1.95 -1.71
C ASN A 168 7.71 -0.87 -2.21
N ILE A 169 7.22 -1.03 -3.42
CA ILE A 169 6.33 -0.08 -4.09
C ILE A 169 4.99 -0.04 -3.37
N LYS A 170 4.54 1.17 -3.03
CA LYS A 170 3.25 1.44 -2.41
C LYS A 170 2.27 2.06 -3.38
N ASP A 171 2.76 2.93 -4.27
CA ASP A 171 1.96 3.55 -5.31
C ASP A 171 2.78 3.96 -6.53
N VAL A 172 2.08 4.22 -7.66
CA VAL A 172 2.66 4.53 -8.96
C VAL A 172 1.89 5.65 -9.62
N PHE A 173 2.63 6.62 -10.20
CA PHE A 173 2.09 7.78 -10.91
C PHE A 173 2.76 7.94 -12.28
N LEU A 174 2.01 8.45 -13.25
CA LEU A 174 2.48 8.77 -14.60
C LEU A 174 2.92 10.24 -14.70
#